data_715d775f3144b87a82dbd2d74b9ac3ef
#
_entry.id   715d775f3144b87a82dbd2d74b9ac3ef
#
_cell.length_a   1.000
_cell.length_b   1.000
_cell.length_c   1.000
_cell.angle_alpha   90.00
_cell.angle_beta   90.00
_cell.angle_gamma   90.00
#
_symmetry.space_group_name_H-M   'P 1'
#
loop_
_entity.id
_entity.type
_entity.pdbx_description
1 polymer ?
#
loop_
_entity_poly.entity_id
_entity_poly.type
_entity_poly.pdbx_seq_one_letter_code
_entity_poly.pdbx_strand_id
1 'polypeptide(L)'
;MKVIVDDKIPFIKEAIEKIADEVVYAPGKDFTPSLVKDADALIIRTRTRCNRELLEGSKVKFIATATIGFDHIDAEYCREAGITWTNAPGCNSASVAQYLQSSLILLQALKGINLPEVTIGIIGVGNVGSKVAKVAQELGIRVLLNDLPREDREGKQGFSSLQTLAEECDILTFHVPLYREGRYKTCHLADDAFFQSLKRKPVIINTSRGEIIETGALLNALETGLVSDAIIDVW
;
A
#
# COMPACT_ATOMS: atom_id res chain seq x y z
N MET A 1 16.31 -18.98 -21.84
CA MET A 1 15.88 -18.38 -20.57
C MET A 1 14.62 -19.10 -20.11
N LYS A 2 14.67 -19.72 -18.92
CA LYS A 2 13.53 -20.38 -18.28
C LYS A 2 12.90 -19.45 -17.26
N VAL A 3 11.58 -19.22 -17.37
CA VAL A 3 10.84 -18.32 -16.47
C VAL A 3 9.69 -19.07 -15.79
N ILE A 4 9.56 -18.87 -14.46
CA ILE A 4 8.42 -19.39 -13.72
C ILE A 4 7.50 -18.22 -13.40
N VAL A 5 6.21 -18.38 -13.68
CA VAL A 5 5.20 -17.32 -13.65
C VAL A 5 4.02 -17.72 -12.78
N ASP A 6 3.58 -16.82 -11.89
CA ASP A 6 2.32 -16.99 -11.16
C ASP A 6 1.16 -17.01 -12.17
N ASP A 7 0.38 -18.09 -12.18
CA ASP A 7 -0.71 -18.36 -13.12
C ASP A 7 -1.90 -17.39 -13.01
N LYS A 8 -1.94 -16.57 -11.97
CA LYS A 8 -3.00 -15.58 -11.72
C LYS A 8 -2.64 -14.16 -12.16
N ILE A 9 -1.52 -13.97 -12.86
CA ILE A 9 -1.18 -12.67 -13.44
C ILE A 9 -1.93 -12.51 -14.76
N PRO A 10 -2.86 -11.55 -14.85
CA PRO A 10 -3.66 -11.37 -16.07
C PRO A 10 -2.77 -10.92 -17.23
N PHE A 11 -3.08 -11.38 -18.44
CA PHE A 11 -2.46 -11.00 -19.72
C PHE A 11 -0.95 -11.28 -19.84
N ILE A 12 -0.36 -12.00 -18.87
CA ILE A 12 1.10 -12.24 -18.88
C ILE A 12 1.56 -13.19 -19.98
N LYS A 13 0.71 -14.16 -20.39
CA LYS A 13 1.08 -15.24 -21.33
C LYS A 13 1.64 -14.72 -22.64
N GLU A 14 0.87 -13.87 -23.33
CA GLU A 14 1.27 -13.33 -24.62
C GLU A 14 2.56 -12.50 -24.58
N ALA A 15 2.88 -11.90 -23.44
CA ALA A 15 4.07 -11.11 -23.26
C ALA A 15 5.29 -11.99 -22.95
N ILE A 16 5.17 -12.91 -22.00
CA ILE A 16 6.30 -13.69 -21.52
C ILE A 16 6.75 -14.76 -22.53
N GLU A 17 5.81 -15.37 -23.26
CA GLU A 17 6.11 -16.38 -24.28
C GLU A 17 6.86 -15.81 -25.51
N LYS A 18 6.91 -14.48 -25.66
CA LYS A 18 7.72 -13.82 -26.71
C LYS A 18 9.18 -13.64 -26.34
N ILE A 19 9.51 -13.71 -25.05
CA ILE A 19 10.86 -13.38 -24.55
C ILE A 19 11.55 -14.53 -23.83
N ALA A 20 10.81 -15.57 -23.43
CA ALA A 20 11.32 -16.74 -22.74
C ALA A 20 11.30 -17.97 -23.64
N ASP A 21 12.34 -18.82 -23.54
CA ASP A 21 12.42 -20.09 -24.30
C ASP A 21 11.57 -21.18 -23.65
N GLU A 22 11.44 -21.14 -22.32
CA GLU A 22 10.64 -22.06 -21.52
C GLU A 22 9.87 -21.26 -20.46
N VAL A 23 8.56 -21.45 -20.41
CA VAL A 23 7.69 -20.81 -19.42
C VAL A 23 6.92 -21.88 -18.64
N VAL A 24 7.03 -21.83 -17.31
CA VAL A 24 6.28 -22.70 -16.39
C VAL A 24 5.30 -21.85 -15.61
N TYR A 25 4.01 -22.16 -15.70
CA TYR A 25 2.95 -21.51 -14.94
C TYR A 25 2.61 -22.33 -13.71
N ALA A 26 2.60 -21.71 -12.54
CA ALA A 26 2.24 -22.34 -11.28
C ALA A 26 1.49 -21.36 -10.36
N PRO A 27 0.59 -21.87 -9.49
CA PRO A 27 0.02 -21.03 -8.42
C PRO A 27 1.12 -20.48 -7.51
N GLY A 28 1.04 -19.22 -7.10
CA GLY A 28 2.09 -18.57 -6.30
C GLY A 28 2.42 -19.29 -4.98
N LYS A 29 1.47 -20.04 -4.39
CA LYS A 29 1.68 -20.86 -3.19
C LYS A 29 2.52 -22.13 -3.44
N ASP A 30 2.63 -22.55 -4.71
CA ASP A 30 3.29 -23.80 -5.10
C ASP A 30 4.72 -23.57 -5.61
N PHE A 31 5.24 -22.35 -5.46
CA PHE A 31 6.65 -22.05 -5.72
C PHE A 31 7.50 -22.69 -4.63
N THR A 32 8.24 -23.72 -5.00
CA THR A 32 9.13 -24.48 -4.10
C THR A 32 10.59 -24.37 -4.55
N PRO A 33 11.57 -24.63 -3.65
CA PRO A 33 12.99 -24.64 -4.03
C PRO A 33 13.29 -25.55 -5.22
N SER A 34 12.62 -26.70 -5.31
CA SER A 34 12.78 -27.65 -6.42
C SER A 34 12.26 -27.08 -7.75
N LEU A 35 11.13 -26.36 -7.71
CA LEU A 35 10.54 -25.74 -8.90
C LEU A 35 11.41 -24.59 -9.43
N VAL A 36 11.95 -23.76 -8.55
CA VAL A 36 12.71 -22.57 -8.95
C VAL A 36 14.20 -22.85 -9.23
N LYS A 37 14.68 -24.06 -8.91
CA LYS A 37 16.11 -24.41 -8.94
C LYS A 37 16.81 -24.06 -10.25
N ASP A 38 16.19 -24.37 -11.36
CA ASP A 38 16.76 -24.21 -12.70
C ASP A 38 16.18 -23.01 -13.48
N ALA A 39 15.39 -22.16 -12.82
CA ALA A 39 14.80 -20.98 -13.42
C ALA A 39 15.83 -19.83 -13.48
N ASP A 40 15.81 -19.07 -14.57
CA ASP A 40 16.57 -17.83 -14.73
C ASP A 40 15.85 -16.64 -14.13
N ALA A 41 14.50 -16.65 -14.20
CA ALA A 41 13.67 -15.56 -13.67
C ALA A 41 12.35 -16.05 -13.08
N LEU A 42 11.82 -15.26 -12.12
CA LEU A 42 10.51 -15.47 -11.51
C LEU A 42 9.62 -14.26 -11.79
N ILE A 43 8.36 -14.51 -12.15
CA ILE A 43 7.33 -13.46 -12.20
C ILE A 43 6.22 -13.84 -11.23
N ILE A 44 6.09 -13.09 -10.16
CA ILE A 44 5.36 -13.49 -8.96
C ILE A 44 4.27 -12.48 -8.56
N ARG A 45 3.51 -12.86 -7.53
CA ARG A 45 2.59 -12.02 -6.76
C ARG A 45 2.84 -12.23 -5.27
N THR A 46 2.00 -11.61 -4.44
CA THR A 46 2.15 -11.58 -2.98
C THR A 46 2.18 -12.95 -2.27
N ARG A 47 1.70 -14.02 -2.92
CA ARG A 47 1.65 -15.36 -2.31
C ARG A 47 2.96 -16.14 -2.40
N THR A 48 3.92 -15.66 -3.18
CA THR A 48 5.25 -16.26 -3.28
C THR A 48 6.21 -15.47 -2.40
N ARG A 49 6.72 -16.07 -1.35
CA ARG A 49 7.79 -15.48 -0.53
C ARG A 49 9.14 -15.73 -1.16
N CYS A 50 9.77 -14.68 -1.68
CA CYS A 50 11.13 -14.73 -2.22
C CYS A 50 12.15 -14.42 -1.11
N ASN A 51 12.54 -15.44 -0.39
CA ASN A 51 13.50 -15.39 0.71
C ASN A 51 14.63 -16.41 0.47
N ARG A 52 15.59 -16.48 1.40
CA ARG A 52 16.69 -17.43 1.36
C ARG A 52 16.19 -18.87 1.18
N GLU A 53 15.16 -19.28 1.92
CA GLU A 53 14.61 -20.63 1.87
C GLU A 53 14.17 -21.04 0.45
N LEU A 54 13.52 -20.16 -0.29
CA LEU A 54 13.08 -20.41 -1.66
C LEU A 54 14.24 -20.35 -2.68
N LEU A 55 15.16 -19.41 -2.51
CA LEU A 55 16.06 -18.99 -3.58
C LEU A 55 17.47 -19.55 -3.46
N GLU A 56 17.86 -20.07 -2.28
CA GLU A 56 19.22 -20.60 -2.06
C GLU A 56 19.51 -21.80 -2.97
N GLY A 57 20.66 -21.74 -3.65
CA GLY A 57 21.07 -22.79 -4.61
C GLY A 57 20.29 -22.79 -5.93
N SER A 58 19.41 -21.82 -6.17
CA SER A 58 18.75 -21.64 -7.47
C SER A 58 19.63 -20.88 -8.47
N LYS A 59 19.26 -20.96 -9.76
CA LYS A 59 19.88 -20.17 -10.84
C LYS A 59 19.24 -18.80 -11.03
N VAL A 60 18.22 -18.45 -10.24
CA VAL A 60 17.45 -17.22 -10.39
C VAL A 60 18.35 -15.99 -10.33
N LYS A 61 18.23 -15.12 -11.35
CA LYS A 61 18.94 -13.85 -11.45
C LYS A 61 18.00 -12.65 -11.43
N PHE A 62 16.72 -12.86 -11.74
CA PHE A 62 15.74 -11.79 -11.80
C PHE A 62 14.40 -12.18 -11.21
N ILE A 63 13.79 -11.25 -10.47
CA ILE A 63 12.45 -11.41 -9.91
C ILE A 63 11.63 -10.18 -10.27
N ALA A 64 10.47 -10.35 -10.91
CA ALA A 64 9.48 -9.30 -11.09
C ALA A 64 8.22 -9.64 -10.27
N THR A 65 7.77 -8.73 -9.42
CA THR A 65 6.46 -8.89 -8.80
C THR A 65 5.42 -7.99 -9.47
N ALA A 66 4.32 -8.60 -9.92
CA ALA A 66 3.17 -7.90 -10.50
C ALA A 66 2.33 -7.19 -9.42
N THR A 67 2.99 -6.65 -8.41
CA THR A 67 2.37 -5.96 -7.27
C THR A 67 3.12 -4.67 -6.96
N ILE A 68 2.48 -3.74 -6.25
CA ILE A 68 3.13 -2.52 -5.78
C ILE A 68 3.98 -2.82 -4.55
N GLY A 69 3.38 -3.48 -3.54
CA GLY A 69 4.08 -3.90 -2.35
C GLY A 69 5.05 -5.05 -2.64
N PHE A 70 6.15 -5.06 -1.93
CA PHE A 70 7.22 -6.05 -2.06
C PHE A 70 7.60 -6.69 -0.72
N ASP A 71 6.72 -6.64 0.26
CA ASP A 71 6.92 -7.19 1.61
C ASP A 71 7.21 -8.71 1.61
N HIS A 72 6.88 -9.38 0.50
CA HIS A 72 7.13 -10.80 0.24
C HIS A 72 8.50 -11.07 -0.42
N ILE A 73 9.29 -10.03 -0.71
CA ILE A 73 10.64 -10.13 -1.27
C ILE A 73 11.65 -9.74 -0.19
N ASP A 74 12.54 -10.67 0.16
CA ASP A 74 13.71 -10.40 0.99
C ASP A 74 14.76 -9.65 0.15
N ALA A 75 14.64 -8.31 0.17
CA ALA A 75 15.49 -7.44 -0.64
C ALA A 75 16.97 -7.51 -0.22
N GLU A 76 17.24 -7.78 1.07
CA GLU A 76 18.62 -7.91 1.57
C GLU A 76 19.26 -9.20 1.05
N TYR A 77 18.55 -10.31 1.19
CA TYR A 77 19.02 -11.57 0.62
C TYR A 77 19.19 -11.51 -0.91
N CYS A 78 18.26 -10.90 -1.63
CA CYS A 78 18.40 -10.71 -3.08
C CYS A 78 19.67 -9.93 -3.43
N ARG A 79 20.00 -8.88 -2.67
CA ARG A 79 21.23 -8.10 -2.84
C ARG A 79 22.48 -8.94 -2.58
N GLU A 80 22.50 -9.72 -1.50
CA GLU A 80 23.62 -10.63 -1.16
C GLU A 80 23.82 -11.70 -2.23
N ALA A 81 22.74 -12.29 -2.74
CA ALA A 81 22.77 -13.35 -3.75
C ALA A 81 22.96 -12.83 -5.18
N GLY A 82 23.05 -11.51 -5.39
CA GLY A 82 23.17 -10.91 -6.73
C GLY A 82 21.93 -11.08 -7.59
N ILE A 83 20.74 -11.18 -6.97
CA ILE A 83 19.45 -11.28 -7.63
C ILE A 83 18.87 -9.88 -7.78
N THR A 84 18.63 -9.45 -9.00
CA THR A 84 17.91 -8.21 -9.30
C THR A 84 16.42 -8.42 -9.17
N TRP A 85 15.70 -7.49 -8.55
CA TRP A 85 14.25 -7.55 -8.50
C TRP A 85 13.60 -6.21 -8.82
N THR A 86 12.34 -6.27 -9.27
CA THR A 86 11.51 -5.10 -9.54
C THR A 86 10.06 -5.35 -9.14
N ASN A 87 9.34 -4.27 -8.85
CA ASN A 87 7.90 -4.29 -8.60
C ASN A 87 7.18 -3.42 -9.65
N ALA A 88 5.86 -3.26 -9.52
CA ALA A 88 5.02 -2.48 -10.42
C ALA A 88 4.46 -1.22 -9.72
N PRO A 89 5.27 -0.18 -9.42
CA PRO A 89 4.83 0.98 -8.67
C PRO A 89 3.70 1.71 -9.37
N GLY A 90 2.60 1.96 -8.64
CA GLY A 90 1.46 2.73 -9.14
C GLY A 90 0.53 2.00 -10.11
N CYS A 91 0.73 0.73 -10.41
CA CYS A 91 -0.07 -0.01 -11.40
C CYS A 91 -1.58 -0.05 -11.06
N ASN A 92 -1.95 -0.09 -9.77
CA ASN A 92 -3.35 -0.07 -9.31
C ASN A 92 -3.78 1.27 -8.70
N SER A 93 -2.95 2.31 -8.75
CA SER A 93 -3.21 3.57 -8.04
C SER A 93 -4.51 4.27 -8.50
N ALA A 94 -4.88 4.10 -9.77
CA ALA A 94 -6.17 4.60 -10.28
C ALA A 94 -7.36 3.82 -9.69
N SER A 95 -7.24 2.49 -9.57
CA SER A 95 -8.30 1.66 -8.98
C SER A 95 -8.52 1.98 -7.50
N VAL A 96 -7.44 2.21 -6.74
CA VAL A 96 -7.54 2.63 -5.34
C VAL A 96 -8.17 4.02 -5.23
N ALA A 97 -7.79 4.97 -6.08
CA ALA A 97 -8.42 6.29 -6.11
C ALA A 97 -9.92 6.21 -6.44
N GLN A 98 -10.32 5.34 -7.37
CA GLN A 98 -11.73 5.08 -7.68
C GLN A 98 -12.47 4.44 -6.50
N TYR A 99 -11.85 3.51 -5.76
CA TYR A 99 -12.39 2.95 -4.53
C TYR A 99 -12.65 4.05 -3.50
N LEU A 100 -11.67 4.93 -3.28
CA LEU A 100 -11.82 6.08 -2.38
C LEU A 100 -12.94 7.03 -2.84
N GLN A 101 -13.03 7.32 -4.14
CA GLN A 101 -14.12 8.13 -4.69
C GLN A 101 -15.49 7.52 -4.37
N SER A 102 -15.64 6.21 -4.60
CA SER A 102 -16.89 5.50 -4.28
C SER A 102 -17.19 5.53 -2.79
N SER A 103 -16.18 5.34 -1.94
CA SER A 103 -16.30 5.39 -0.48
C SER A 103 -16.75 6.78 0.00
N LEU A 104 -16.19 7.85 -0.53
CA LEU A 104 -16.58 9.23 -0.19
C LEU A 104 -18.03 9.53 -0.60
N ILE A 105 -18.45 9.10 -1.79
CA ILE A 105 -19.83 9.25 -2.25
C ILE A 105 -20.79 8.44 -1.37
N LEU A 106 -20.42 7.23 -0.96
CA LEU A 106 -21.22 6.42 -0.03
C LEU A 106 -21.32 7.07 1.36
N LEU A 107 -20.27 7.67 1.88
CA LEU A 107 -20.30 8.43 3.14
C LEU A 107 -21.29 9.60 3.04
N GLN A 108 -21.29 10.32 1.93
CA GLN A 108 -22.29 11.36 1.69
C GLN A 108 -23.72 10.79 1.66
N ALA A 109 -23.94 9.72 0.91
CA ALA A 109 -25.26 9.13 0.72
C ALA A 109 -25.83 8.46 1.99
N LEU A 110 -25.00 7.75 2.74
CA LEU A 110 -25.43 6.92 3.87
C LEU A 110 -25.31 7.62 5.23
N LYS A 111 -24.37 8.55 5.36
CA LYS A 111 -24.08 9.24 6.63
C LYS A 111 -24.45 10.73 6.59
N GLY A 112 -24.91 11.24 5.44
CA GLY A 112 -25.27 12.65 5.28
C GLY A 112 -24.09 13.61 5.35
N ILE A 113 -22.85 13.14 5.13
CA ILE A 113 -21.67 13.98 5.13
C ILE A 113 -21.70 14.93 3.94
N ASN A 114 -21.63 16.25 4.18
CA ASN A 114 -21.54 17.25 3.11
C ASN A 114 -20.08 17.39 2.68
N LEU A 115 -19.68 16.72 1.59
CA LEU A 115 -18.29 16.65 1.15
C LEU A 115 -17.59 18.03 0.96
N PRO A 116 -18.23 19.08 0.42
CA PRO A 116 -17.62 20.41 0.32
C PRO A 116 -17.33 21.10 1.67
N GLU A 117 -17.93 20.64 2.77
CA GLU A 117 -17.78 21.22 4.10
C GLU A 117 -16.75 20.49 4.97
N VAL A 118 -16.25 19.33 4.50
CA VAL A 118 -15.30 18.51 5.28
C VAL A 118 -13.86 18.71 4.82
N THR A 119 -12.94 18.38 5.73
CA THR A 119 -11.49 18.35 5.45
C THR A 119 -11.02 16.90 5.46
N ILE A 120 -10.32 16.50 4.40
CA ILE A 120 -9.65 15.20 4.32
C ILE A 120 -8.15 15.34 4.54
N GLY A 121 -7.60 14.53 5.44
CA GLY A 121 -6.15 14.36 5.63
C GLY A 121 -5.65 13.13 4.89
N ILE A 122 -4.69 13.33 4.00
CA ILE A 122 -4.08 12.27 3.20
C ILE A 122 -2.69 12.01 3.74
N ILE A 123 -2.48 10.81 4.30
CA ILE A 123 -1.22 10.37 4.89
C ILE A 123 -0.53 9.45 3.89
N GLY A 124 0.59 9.93 3.33
CA GLY A 124 1.27 9.34 2.18
C GLY A 124 0.77 9.89 0.84
N VAL A 125 1.61 10.70 0.17
CA VAL A 125 1.26 11.42 -1.08
C VAL A 125 2.08 10.87 -2.25
N GLY A 126 2.18 9.53 -2.33
CA GLY A 126 2.78 8.80 -3.44
C GLY A 126 1.83 8.64 -4.64
N ASN A 127 1.99 7.54 -5.38
CA ASN A 127 1.16 7.26 -6.57
C ASN A 127 -0.35 7.20 -6.28
N VAL A 128 -0.74 6.66 -5.13
CA VAL A 128 -2.14 6.58 -4.71
C VAL A 128 -2.60 7.91 -4.12
N GLY A 129 -1.93 8.39 -3.06
CA GLY A 129 -2.36 9.57 -2.33
C GLY A 129 -2.46 10.82 -3.20
N SER A 130 -1.60 10.99 -4.21
CA SER A 130 -1.71 12.10 -5.17
C SER A 130 -2.99 12.02 -6.01
N LYS A 131 -3.41 10.82 -6.41
CA LYS A 131 -4.67 10.64 -7.15
C LYS A 131 -5.89 10.81 -6.25
N VAL A 132 -5.81 10.35 -5.01
CA VAL A 132 -6.85 10.56 -4.00
C VAL A 132 -7.01 12.05 -3.70
N ALA A 133 -5.91 12.80 -3.58
CA ALA A 133 -5.96 14.25 -3.40
C ALA A 133 -6.70 14.93 -4.55
N LYS A 134 -6.40 14.54 -5.79
CA LYS A 134 -7.11 15.05 -6.98
C LYS A 134 -8.61 14.75 -6.93
N VAL A 135 -8.98 13.50 -6.64
CA VAL A 135 -10.40 13.11 -6.52
C VAL A 135 -11.11 13.92 -5.43
N ALA A 136 -10.48 14.07 -4.26
CA ALA A 136 -11.06 14.85 -3.16
C ALA A 136 -11.27 16.31 -3.55
N GLN A 137 -10.30 16.93 -4.22
CA GLN A 137 -10.42 18.31 -4.72
C GLN A 137 -11.54 18.46 -5.76
N GLU A 138 -11.68 17.49 -6.68
CA GLU A 138 -12.78 17.48 -7.67
C GLU A 138 -14.16 17.32 -7.03
N LEU A 139 -14.24 16.69 -5.85
CA LEU A 139 -15.46 16.60 -5.02
C LEU A 139 -15.68 17.85 -4.14
N GLY A 140 -14.83 18.86 -4.23
CA GLY A 140 -14.91 20.10 -3.45
C GLY A 140 -14.41 19.99 -2.02
N ILE A 141 -13.77 18.89 -1.64
CA ILE A 141 -13.26 18.64 -0.28
C ILE A 141 -11.97 19.44 -0.05
N ARG A 142 -11.83 20.07 1.11
CA ARG A 142 -10.56 20.68 1.55
C ARG A 142 -9.54 19.57 1.83
N VAL A 143 -8.36 19.63 1.21
CA VAL A 143 -7.32 18.58 1.32
C VAL A 143 -6.13 19.07 2.13
N LEU A 144 -5.72 18.31 3.13
CA LEU A 144 -4.46 18.44 3.84
C LEU A 144 -3.57 17.22 3.53
N LEU A 145 -2.30 17.47 3.22
CA LEU A 145 -1.35 16.46 2.79
C LEU A 145 -0.28 16.25 3.86
N ASN A 146 0.02 14.98 4.18
CA ASN A 146 1.13 14.60 5.04
C ASN A 146 1.98 13.54 4.34
N ASP A 147 3.28 13.81 4.17
CA ASP A 147 4.25 12.85 3.63
C ASP A 147 5.65 13.26 4.11
N LEU A 148 6.07 12.74 5.25
CA LEU A 148 7.34 13.12 5.87
C LEU A 148 8.57 12.88 4.95
N PRO A 149 8.70 11.75 4.22
CA PRO A 149 9.78 11.57 3.26
C PRO A 149 9.80 12.61 2.13
N ARG A 150 8.64 13.05 1.67
CA ARG A 150 8.55 14.10 0.65
C ARG A 150 8.81 15.48 1.25
N GLU A 151 8.28 15.77 2.43
CA GLU A 151 8.56 17.02 3.15
C GLU A 151 10.06 17.22 3.37
N ASP A 152 10.79 16.17 3.78
CA ASP A 152 12.24 16.23 3.96
C ASP A 152 13.00 16.50 2.65
N ARG A 153 12.51 16.00 1.53
CA ARG A 153 13.14 16.10 0.22
C ARG A 153 12.74 17.38 -0.53
N GLU A 154 11.48 17.78 -0.42
CA GLU A 154 10.86 18.84 -1.24
C GLU A 154 10.62 20.13 -0.44
N GLY A 155 10.77 20.09 0.90
CA GLY A 155 10.47 21.20 1.81
C GLY A 155 9.04 21.14 2.36
N LYS A 156 8.80 21.94 3.39
CA LYS A 156 7.52 21.95 4.13
C LYS A 156 6.32 22.50 3.38
N GLN A 157 6.54 23.24 2.31
CA GLN A 157 5.46 23.91 1.58
C GLN A 157 4.50 22.86 0.98
N GLY A 158 3.22 22.98 1.32
CA GLY A 158 2.17 22.06 0.84
C GLY A 158 1.98 20.82 1.69
N PHE A 159 2.80 20.58 2.73
CA PHE A 159 2.61 19.50 3.69
C PHE A 159 2.19 20.02 5.06
N SER A 160 1.36 19.23 5.72
CA SER A 160 0.88 19.45 7.09
C SER A 160 1.42 18.37 8.02
N SER A 161 1.62 18.72 9.29
CA SER A 161 2.02 17.73 10.29
C SER A 161 0.90 16.70 10.55
N LEU A 162 1.26 15.52 11.02
CA LEU A 162 0.27 14.53 11.44
C LEU A 162 -0.63 15.08 12.57
N GLN A 163 -0.08 15.90 13.46
CA GLN A 163 -0.82 16.59 14.51
C GLN A 163 -1.89 17.54 13.92
N THR A 164 -1.53 18.33 12.90
CA THR A 164 -2.48 19.20 12.20
C THR A 164 -3.63 18.40 11.59
N LEU A 165 -3.32 17.25 10.98
CA LEU A 165 -4.35 16.38 10.43
C LEU A 165 -5.27 15.83 11.52
N ALA A 166 -4.74 15.42 12.66
CA ALA A 166 -5.50 14.94 13.80
C ALA A 166 -6.45 16.01 14.37
N GLU A 167 -6.06 17.29 14.30
CA GLU A 167 -6.84 18.41 14.82
C GLU A 167 -7.91 18.91 13.86
N GLU A 168 -7.65 18.91 12.54
CA GLU A 168 -8.48 19.59 11.57
C GLU A 168 -9.31 18.69 10.66
N CYS A 169 -8.97 17.39 10.50
CA CYS A 169 -9.60 16.55 9.49
C CYS A 169 -10.86 15.84 10.00
N ASP A 170 -11.85 15.76 9.14
CA ASP A 170 -13.09 15.00 9.31
C ASP A 170 -12.97 13.60 8.69
N ILE A 171 -12.02 13.41 7.78
CA ILE A 171 -11.68 12.13 7.16
C ILE A 171 -10.15 12.01 7.15
N LEU A 172 -9.63 10.84 7.55
CA LEU A 172 -8.19 10.54 7.53
C LEU A 172 -7.97 9.28 6.69
N THR A 173 -7.11 9.34 5.69
CA THR A 173 -6.84 8.21 4.79
C THR A 173 -5.36 7.91 4.64
N PHE A 174 -5.00 6.62 4.75
CA PHE A 174 -3.62 6.16 4.80
C PHE A 174 -3.20 5.49 3.47
N HIS A 175 -2.11 5.99 2.89
CA HIS A 175 -1.53 5.53 1.61
C HIS A 175 -0.01 5.39 1.69
N VAL A 176 0.48 4.99 2.84
CA VAL A 176 1.92 4.82 3.11
C VAL A 176 2.38 3.37 2.93
N PRO A 177 3.64 3.12 2.58
CA PRO A 177 4.23 1.79 2.68
C PRO A 177 4.39 1.38 4.14
N LEU A 178 4.53 0.08 4.41
CA LEU A 178 4.82 -0.42 5.75
C LEU A 178 6.33 -0.38 6.02
N TYR A 179 6.75 0.49 6.91
CA TYR A 179 8.09 0.52 7.49
C TYR A 179 8.01 0.22 8.98
N ARG A 180 8.74 -0.82 9.41
CA ARG A 180 8.70 -1.27 10.81
C ARG A 180 9.61 -0.45 11.71
N GLU A 181 10.65 0.15 11.14
CA GLU A 181 11.73 0.84 11.86
C GLU A 181 12.21 2.09 11.12
N GLY A 182 13.08 2.85 11.77
CA GLY A 182 13.72 4.03 11.20
C GLY A 182 12.87 5.31 11.28
N ARG A 183 13.42 6.39 10.72
CA ARG A 183 12.83 7.74 10.77
C ARG A 183 11.42 7.80 10.19
N TYR A 184 11.15 7.01 9.14
CA TYR A 184 9.88 6.99 8.42
C TYR A 184 9.02 5.79 8.81
N LYS A 185 9.18 5.27 10.03
CA LYS A 185 8.35 4.18 10.55
C LYS A 185 6.87 4.50 10.37
N THR A 186 6.13 3.53 9.81
CA THR A 186 4.69 3.62 9.57
C THR A 186 3.91 2.50 10.25
N CYS A 187 4.60 1.46 10.72
CA CYS A 187 3.98 0.40 11.52
C CYS A 187 3.40 1.00 12.81
N HIS A 188 2.10 0.79 13.04
CA HIS A 188 1.32 1.38 14.12
C HIS A 188 1.43 2.92 14.16
N LEU A 189 1.39 3.55 12.99
CA LEU A 189 1.37 5.01 12.88
C LEU A 189 0.11 5.60 13.52
N ALA A 190 -1.02 4.90 13.39
CA ALA A 190 -2.25 5.21 14.10
C ALA A 190 -2.40 4.24 15.30
N ASP A 191 -1.81 4.62 16.40
CA ASP A 191 -1.87 3.98 17.72
C ASP A 191 -2.84 4.69 18.67
N ASP A 192 -2.91 4.26 19.92
CA ASP A 192 -3.74 4.90 20.96
C ASP A 192 -3.43 6.40 21.12
N ALA A 193 -2.15 6.79 21.08
CA ALA A 193 -1.76 8.18 21.24
C ALA A 193 -2.26 9.03 20.06
N PHE A 194 -2.18 8.49 18.83
CA PHE A 194 -2.74 9.15 17.65
C PHE A 194 -4.27 9.33 17.79
N PHE A 195 -5.02 8.28 18.14
CA PHE A 195 -6.47 8.38 18.27
C PHE A 195 -6.89 9.33 19.40
N GLN A 196 -6.17 9.38 20.51
CA GLN A 196 -6.41 10.33 21.58
C GLN A 196 -6.11 11.79 21.19
N SER A 197 -5.28 12.02 20.20
CA SER A 197 -4.94 13.36 19.70
C SER A 197 -6.03 13.97 18.79
N LEU A 198 -6.98 13.17 18.33
CA LEU A 198 -8.07 13.60 17.45
C LEU A 198 -8.97 14.64 18.13
N LYS A 199 -9.26 15.74 17.43
CA LYS A 199 -10.16 16.79 17.90
C LYS A 199 -11.53 16.76 17.24
N ARG A 200 -11.61 16.15 16.07
CA ARG A 200 -12.83 15.85 15.34
C ARG A 200 -13.01 14.34 15.34
N LYS A 201 -14.21 13.86 15.24
CA LYS A 201 -14.51 12.42 15.18
C LYS A 201 -14.39 11.94 13.73
N PRO A 202 -13.17 11.78 13.18
CA PRO A 202 -13.01 11.51 11.77
C PRO A 202 -13.51 10.13 11.37
N VAL A 203 -13.80 9.98 10.09
CA VAL A 203 -13.82 8.67 9.42
C VAL A 203 -12.38 8.25 9.12
N ILE A 204 -12.01 7.03 9.47
CA ILE A 204 -10.69 6.45 9.20
C ILE A 204 -10.78 5.56 7.96
N ILE A 205 -9.89 5.76 6.98
CA ILE A 205 -9.82 4.93 5.77
C ILE A 205 -8.42 4.35 5.63
N ASN A 206 -8.28 3.03 5.51
CA ASN A 206 -6.99 2.38 5.28
C ASN A 206 -7.06 1.43 4.08
N THR A 207 -6.35 1.78 3.01
CA THR A 207 -6.18 0.99 1.80
C THR A 207 -4.70 0.68 1.51
N SER A 208 -3.85 0.81 2.53
CA SER A 208 -2.39 0.64 2.39
C SER A 208 -1.89 -0.71 2.92
N ARG A 209 -1.70 -0.83 4.23
CA ARG A 209 -1.33 -2.06 4.95
C ARG A 209 -2.06 -2.09 6.29
N GLY A 210 -2.54 -3.27 6.72
CA GLY A 210 -3.26 -3.42 8.00
C GLY A 210 -2.46 -2.90 9.18
N GLU A 211 -1.20 -3.28 9.27
CA GLU A 211 -0.30 -2.90 10.36
C GLU A 211 0.04 -1.39 10.48
N ILE A 212 -0.45 -0.54 9.58
CA ILE A 212 -0.34 0.92 9.72
C ILE A 212 -1.20 1.40 10.89
N ILE A 213 -2.35 0.75 11.10
CA ILE A 213 -3.26 1.04 12.19
C ILE A 213 -3.14 -0.07 13.23
N GLU A 214 -2.96 0.28 14.47
CA GLU A 214 -3.03 -0.67 15.58
C GLU A 214 -4.49 -1.04 15.79
N THR A 215 -4.84 -2.33 15.63
CA THR A 215 -6.22 -2.80 15.57
C THR A 215 -6.97 -2.56 16.87
N GLY A 216 -6.34 -2.82 18.04
CA GLY A 216 -6.95 -2.60 19.33
C GLY A 216 -7.23 -1.12 19.58
N ALA A 217 -6.30 -0.24 19.20
CA ALA A 217 -6.46 1.21 19.32
C ALA A 217 -7.63 1.72 18.46
N LEU A 218 -7.78 1.23 17.22
CA LEU A 218 -8.90 1.59 16.35
C LEU A 218 -10.24 1.12 16.95
N LEU A 219 -10.30 -0.12 17.44
CA LEU A 219 -11.52 -0.65 18.08
C LEU A 219 -11.92 0.20 19.29
N ASN A 220 -10.97 0.49 20.17
CA ASN A 220 -11.19 1.37 21.33
C ASN A 220 -11.64 2.78 20.91
N ALA A 221 -11.04 3.35 19.85
CA ALA A 221 -11.42 4.67 19.35
C ALA A 221 -12.85 4.71 18.77
N LEU A 222 -13.30 3.63 18.12
CA LEU A 222 -14.67 3.48 17.65
C LEU A 222 -15.65 3.33 18.83
N GLU A 223 -15.34 2.47 19.80
CA GLU A 223 -16.18 2.24 20.99
C GLU A 223 -16.32 3.48 21.86
N THR A 224 -15.26 4.25 22.03
CA THR A 224 -15.25 5.49 22.83
C THR A 224 -15.74 6.72 22.04
N GLY A 225 -16.00 6.57 20.75
CA GLY A 225 -16.51 7.63 19.88
C GLY A 225 -15.47 8.72 19.55
N LEU A 226 -14.17 8.41 19.63
CA LEU A 226 -13.08 9.25 19.10
C LEU A 226 -13.05 9.21 17.56
N VAL A 227 -13.49 8.10 16.97
CA VAL A 227 -13.63 7.86 15.54
C VAL A 227 -15.10 7.59 15.23
N SER A 228 -15.64 8.18 14.18
CA SER A 228 -17.06 8.02 13.83
C SER A 228 -17.33 6.73 13.05
N ASP A 229 -16.45 6.38 12.15
CA ASP A 229 -16.56 5.21 11.25
C ASP A 229 -15.17 4.79 10.75
N ALA A 230 -15.06 3.55 10.26
CA ALA A 230 -13.84 3.05 9.63
C ALA A 230 -14.14 2.29 8.33
N ILE A 231 -13.34 2.53 7.29
CA ILE A 231 -13.34 1.80 6.01
C ILE A 231 -11.99 1.14 5.86
N ILE A 232 -11.93 -0.17 6.07
CA ILE A 232 -10.68 -0.94 6.12
C ILE A 232 -10.67 -1.97 4.98
N ASP A 233 -9.75 -1.79 4.03
CA ASP A 233 -9.54 -2.67 2.87
C ASP A 233 -8.39 -3.68 3.10
N VAL A 234 -7.62 -3.49 4.16
CA VAL A 234 -6.41 -4.27 4.50
C VAL A 234 -6.37 -4.59 5.99
N TRP A 235 -5.90 -5.81 6.34
CA TRP A 235 -5.86 -6.36 7.70
C TRP A 235 -4.46 -6.78 8.11
#